data_7fb1aa25ba863da248f9d29b959b7fb4
#
_entry.id   7fb1aa25ba863da248f9d29b959b7fb4
#
_cell.length_a   1.000
_cell.length_b   1.000
_cell.length_c   1.000
_cell.angle_alpha   90.00
_cell.angle_beta   90.00
_cell.angle_gamma   90.00
#
_symmetry.space_group_name_H-M   'P 1'
#
loop_
_entity.id
_entity.type
_entity.pdbx_description
1 polymer ?
#
loop_
_entity_poly.entity_id
_entity_poly.type
_entity_poly.pdbx_seq_one_letter_code
_entity_poly.pdbx_strand_id
1 'polypeptide(L)'
;MQQNRSQVTERDGLYELEAGSDVLDSPRYNHDIAPTKVRERTWNKWHITALWVGMSICVPTYTLGGVLTAYFGLTVGEALLAILLANTIVLIPLTLNAFPGTKYGIPFPV
;
A
#
# COMPACT_ATOMS: atom_id res chain seq x y z
N MET A 1 -16.07 6.01 36.66
CA MET A 1 -16.29 5.29 35.39
C MET A 1 -15.94 6.24 34.24
N GLN A 2 -14.71 6.18 33.73
CA GLN A 2 -14.31 6.95 32.56
C GLN A 2 -14.98 6.32 31.34
N GLN A 3 -15.83 7.10 30.72
CA GLN A 3 -16.49 6.76 29.45
C GLN A 3 -15.37 6.63 28.42
N ASN A 4 -15.15 5.40 27.95
CA ASN A 4 -14.23 5.10 26.84
C ASN A 4 -14.80 5.78 25.59
N ARG A 5 -14.49 7.06 25.39
CA ARG A 5 -14.78 7.76 24.14
C ARG A 5 -14.00 7.03 23.07
N SER A 6 -14.69 6.53 22.08
CA SER A 6 -14.07 5.97 20.89
C SER A 6 -13.15 7.05 20.30
N GLN A 7 -11.85 6.87 20.43
CA GLN A 7 -10.83 7.80 19.93
C GLN A 7 -10.75 7.80 18.41
N VAL A 8 -11.64 7.04 17.77
CA VAL A 8 -11.68 6.81 16.34
C VAL A 8 -13.09 7.03 15.82
N THR A 9 -13.22 7.90 14.83
CA THR A 9 -14.48 8.15 14.11
C THR A 9 -14.47 7.39 12.79
N GLU A 10 -15.56 6.68 12.50
CA GLU A 10 -15.78 6.03 11.21
C GLU A 10 -16.55 6.98 10.27
N ARG A 11 -16.03 7.19 9.06
CA ARG A 11 -16.66 7.98 8.02
C ARG A 11 -16.52 7.25 6.67
N ASP A 12 -17.65 6.88 6.09
CA ASP A 12 -17.70 6.18 4.79
C ASP A 12 -16.87 4.87 4.75
N GLY A 13 -16.82 4.11 5.87
CA GLY A 13 -16.02 2.89 5.98
C GLY A 13 -14.51 3.14 6.17
N LEU A 14 -14.12 4.40 6.33
CA LEU A 14 -12.75 4.83 6.64
C LEU A 14 -12.66 5.26 8.11
N TYR A 15 -11.53 5.00 8.73
CA TYR A 15 -11.30 5.36 10.13
C TYR A 15 -10.38 6.58 10.23
N GLU A 16 -10.70 7.47 11.17
CA GLU A 16 -9.95 8.68 11.47
C GLU A 16 -9.82 8.85 12.99
N LEU A 17 -8.65 9.33 13.45
CA LEU A 17 -8.46 9.73 14.84
C LEU A 17 -9.24 11.00 15.13
N GLU A 18 -10.03 10.99 16.22
CA GLU A 18 -10.79 12.14 16.65
C GLU A 18 -9.86 13.26 17.13
N ALA A 19 -10.14 14.50 16.72
CA ALA A 19 -9.42 15.67 17.19
C ALA A 19 -9.61 15.83 18.71
N GLY A 20 -8.50 15.81 19.47
CA GLY A 20 -8.53 15.86 20.94
C GLY A 20 -8.51 14.48 21.61
N SER A 21 -8.19 13.42 20.88
CA SER A 21 -7.92 12.11 21.49
C SER A 21 -6.65 12.16 22.36
N ASP A 22 -6.66 11.45 23.50
CA ASP A 22 -5.50 11.36 24.40
C ASP A 22 -4.23 10.79 23.73
N VAL A 23 -4.41 10.16 22.54
CA VAL A 23 -3.31 9.63 21.73
C VAL A 23 -2.45 10.74 21.16
N LEU A 24 -3.04 11.90 20.83
CA LEU A 24 -2.34 13.05 20.26
C LEU A 24 -1.38 13.71 21.26
N ASP A 25 -1.70 13.61 22.55
CA ASP A 25 -0.89 14.17 23.66
C ASP A 25 0.14 13.17 24.18
N SER A 26 0.19 11.96 23.61
CA SER A 26 1.14 10.92 24.02
C SER A 26 2.57 11.30 23.60
N PRO A 27 3.59 11.14 24.49
CA PRO A 27 4.99 11.35 24.13
C PRO A 27 5.51 10.39 23.06
N ARG A 28 4.75 9.34 22.75
CA ARG A 28 5.04 8.37 21.66
C ARG A 28 4.36 8.72 20.35
N TYR A 29 3.51 9.75 20.35
CA TYR A 29 2.86 10.20 19.12
C TYR A 29 3.86 10.95 18.23
N ASN A 30 3.99 10.52 16.98
CA ASN A 30 4.83 11.19 16.00
C ASN A 30 3.95 11.70 14.86
N HIS A 31 3.98 13.01 14.63
CA HIS A 31 3.22 13.67 13.58
C HIS A 31 3.58 13.18 12.18
N ASP A 32 4.84 12.80 11.93
CA ASP A 32 5.31 12.40 10.61
C ASP A 32 4.78 11.04 10.15
N ILE A 33 4.42 10.17 11.11
CA ILE A 33 3.87 8.84 10.85
C ILE A 33 2.42 8.69 11.32
N ALA A 34 1.79 9.79 11.68
CA ALA A 34 0.41 9.81 12.14
C ALA A 34 -0.56 9.41 11.02
N PRO A 35 -1.68 8.74 11.36
CA PRO A 35 -2.72 8.41 10.39
C PRO A 35 -3.25 9.67 9.69
N THR A 36 -3.27 9.64 8.36
CA THR A 36 -3.73 10.76 7.55
C THR A 36 -5.24 10.96 7.69
N LYS A 37 -5.67 12.19 7.90
CA LYS A 37 -7.10 12.54 7.99
C LYS A 37 -7.81 12.22 6.68
N VAL A 38 -9.08 11.79 6.75
CA VAL A 38 -9.87 11.43 5.57
C VAL A 38 -9.92 12.56 4.54
N ARG A 39 -10.02 13.81 4.99
CA ARG A 39 -10.05 15.00 4.13
C ARG A 39 -8.73 15.20 3.34
N GLU A 40 -7.62 14.74 3.85
CA GLU A 40 -6.28 14.89 3.25
C GLU A 40 -5.94 13.76 2.28
N ARG A 41 -6.77 12.70 2.23
CA ARG A 41 -6.59 11.55 1.34
C ARG A 41 -7.09 11.89 -0.07
N THR A 42 -6.31 12.70 -0.78
CA THR A 42 -6.67 13.22 -2.12
C THR A 42 -6.33 12.27 -3.26
N TRP A 43 -5.55 11.22 -2.98
CA TRP A 43 -5.14 10.26 -3.98
C TRP A 43 -6.28 9.34 -4.38
N ASN A 44 -6.56 9.28 -5.68
CA ASN A 44 -7.53 8.35 -6.24
C ASN A 44 -6.82 7.14 -6.89
N LYS A 45 -7.63 6.18 -7.37
CA LYS A 45 -7.12 4.96 -8.03
C LYS A 45 -6.14 5.26 -9.18
N TRP A 46 -6.31 6.36 -9.91
CA TRP A 46 -5.46 6.73 -11.04
C TRP A 46 -4.08 7.20 -10.59
N HIS A 47 -3.99 7.95 -9.48
CA HIS A 47 -2.71 8.35 -8.90
C HIS A 47 -1.91 7.13 -8.45
N ILE A 48 -2.57 6.18 -7.79
CA ILE A 48 -1.93 4.94 -7.33
C ILE A 48 -1.50 4.08 -8.53
N THR A 49 -2.34 3.95 -9.56
CA THR A 49 -1.98 3.22 -10.79
C THR A 49 -0.77 3.86 -11.47
N ALA A 50 -0.75 5.18 -11.64
CA ALA A 50 0.38 5.88 -12.25
C ALA A 50 1.68 5.69 -11.45
N LEU A 51 1.60 5.72 -10.11
CA LEU A 51 2.73 5.44 -9.22
C LEU A 51 3.27 4.03 -9.46
N TRP A 52 2.39 3.02 -9.48
CA TRP A 52 2.79 1.63 -9.67
C TRP A 52 3.37 1.37 -11.07
N VAL A 53 2.78 1.97 -12.11
CA VAL A 53 3.35 1.91 -13.47
C VAL A 53 4.76 2.52 -13.49
N GLY A 54 4.94 3.69 -12.88
CA GLY A 54 6.25 4.34 -12.78
C GLY A 54 7.28 3.49 -12.03
N MET A 55 6.89 2.84 -10.94
CA MET A 55 7.77 1.94 -10.17
C MET A 55 8.10 0.65 -10.90
N SER A 56 7.22 0.16 -11.76
CA SER A 56 7.44 -1.06 -12.55
C SER A 56 8.43 -0.83 -13.70
N ILE A 57 8.62 0.41 -14.14
CA ILE A 57 9.56 0.79 -15.19
C ILE A 57 10.95 0.96 -14.55
N CYS A 58 11.61 -0.17 -14.27
CA CYS A 58 12.95 -0.17 -13.70
C CYS A 58 13.86 -1.19 -14.40
N VAL A 59 15.17 -0.93 -14.36
CA VAL A 59 16.17 -1.79 -15.02
C VAL A 59 16.08 -3.27 -14.60
N PRO A 60 15.93 -3.62 -13.31
CA PRO A 60 15.79 -5.03 -12.90
C PRO A 60 14.60 -5.75 -13.54
N THR A 61 13.50 -5.06 -13.80
CA THR A 61 12.32 -5.65 -14.44
C THR A 61 12.60 -6.03 -15.88
N TYR A 62 13.34 -5.21 -16.61
CA TYR A 62 13.73 -5.52 -18.00
C TYR A 62 14.77 -6.65 -18.07
N THR A 63 15.74 -6.67 -17.16
CA THR A 63 16.76 -7.73 -17.13
C THR A 63 16.18 -9.07 -16.76
N LEU A 64 15.09 -9.14 -15.98
CA LEU A 64 14.44 -10.39 -15.61
C LEU A 64 13.98 -11.18 -16.84
N GLY A 65 13.35 -10.54 -17.81
CA GLY A 65 12.95 -11.18 -19.07
C GLY A 65 14.13 -11.74 -19.84
N GLY A 66 15.23 -10.99 -19.93
CA GLY A 66 16.48 -11.42 -20.55
C GLY A 66 17.12 -12.61 -19.83
N VAL A 67 17.13 -12.60 -18.51
CA VAL A 67 17.67 -13.73 -17.71
C VAL A 67 16.84 -14.99 -17.90
N LEU A 68 15.52 -14.91 -17.91
CA LEU A 68 14.63 -16.06 -18.10
C LEU A 68 14.86 -16.71 -19.46
N THR A 69 15.05 -15.94 -20.52
CA THR A 69 15.27 -16.44 -21.87
C THR A 69 16.72 -16.89 -22.10
N ALA A 70 17.70 -16.06 -21.74
CA ALA A 70 19.11 -16.31 -22.05
C ALA A 70 19.79 -17.30 -21.09
N TYR A 71 19.42 -17.28 -19.80
CA TYR A 71 20.07 -18.11 -18.78
C TYR A 71 19.31 -19.40 -18.49
N PHE A 72 17.97 -19.32 -18.43
CA PHE A 72 17.13 -20.50 -18.17
C PHE A 72 16.64 -21.19 -19.45
N GLY A 73 16.90 -20.62 -20.62
CA GLY A 73 16.53 -21.20 -21.91
C GLY A 73 15.04 -21.25 -22.19
N LEU A 74 14.24 -20.45 -21.47
CA LEU A 74 12.81 -20.35 -21.74
C LEU A 74 12.54 -19.61 -23.05
N THR A 75 11.51 -20.05 -23.75
CA THR A 75 10.99 -19.28 -24.89
C THR A 75 10.36 -17.96 -24.36
N VAL A 76 10.29 -16.96 -25.23
CA VAL A 76 9.68 -15.66 -24.87
C VAL A 76 8.26 -15.84 -24.35
N GLY A 77 7.47 -16.77 -24.91
CA GLY A 77 6.11 -17.05 -24.46
C GLY A 77 6.06 -17.64 -23.05
N GLU A 78 6.96 -18.60 -22.74
CA GLU A 78 7.08 -19.20 -21.40
C GLU A 78 7.54 -18.17 -20.37
N ALA A 79 8.50 -17.32 -20.72
CA ALA A 79 8.97 -16.25 -19.83
C ALA A 79 7.84 -15.25 -19.52
N LEU A 80 7.06 -14.82 -20.51
CA LEU A 80 5.90 -13.95 -20.31
C LEU A 80 4.82 -14.61 -19.44
N LEU A 81 4.54 -15.89 -19.67
CA LEU A 81 3.57 -16.63 -18.87
C LEU A 81 4.03 -16.76 -17.41
N ALA A 82 5.29 -17.06 -17.19
CA ALA A 82 5.88 -17.16 -15.85
C ALA A 82 5.80 -15.83 -15.10
N ILE A 83 6.15 -14.73 -15.76
CA ILE A 83 6.04 -13.38 -15.17
C ILE A 83 4.59 -13.04 -14.85
N LEU A 84 3.65 -13.34 -15.76
CA LEU A 84 2.22 -13.08 -15.54
C LEU A 84 1.68 -13.87 -14.34
N LEU A 85 2.00 -15.17 -14.26
CA LEU A 85 1.60 -16.01 -13.14
C LEU A 85 2.19 -15.53 -11.81
N ALA A 86 3.48 -15.22 -11.78
CA ALA A 86 4.15 -14.71 -10.58
C ALA A 86 3.50 -13.42 -10.08
N ASN A 87 3.24 -12.46 -10.97
CA ASN A 87 2.58 -11.20 -10.62
C ASN A 87 1.14 -11.42 -10.15
N THR A 88 0.41 -12.37 -10.72
CA THR A 88 -0.95 -12.71 -10.30
C THR A 88 -0.96 -13.28 -8.88
N ILE A 89 0.00 -14.15 -8.55
CA ILE A 89 0.14 -14.71 -7.20
C ILE A 89 0.50 -13.61 -6.18
N VAL A 90 1.42 -12.73 -6.53
CA VAL A 90 1.86 -11.61 -5.66
C VAL A 90 0.75 -10.58 -5.44
N LEU A 91 -0.20 -10.46 -6.36
CA LEU A 91 -1.34 -9.53 -6.24
C LEU A 91 -2.16 -9.78 -4.97
N ILE A 92 -2.31 -11.05 -4.54
CA ILE A 92 -3.10 -11.41 -3.36
C ILE A 92 -2.48 -10.81 -2.07
N PRO A 93 -1.22 -11.11 -1.69
CA PRO A 93 -0.63 -10.53 -0.50
C PRO A 93 -0.46 -9.01 -0.60
N LEU A 94 -0.25 -8.48 -1.80
CA LEU A 94 -0.12 -7.04 -2.02
C LEU A 94 -1.44 -6.31 -1.71
N THR A 95 -2.58 -6.84 -2.17
CA THR A 95 -3.91 -6.30 -1.85
C THR A 95 -4.22 -6.39 -0.36
N LEU A 96 -3.90 -7.51 0.27
CA LEU A 96 -4.09 -7.68 1.72
C LEU A 96 -3.25 -6.69 2.52
N ASN A 97 -2.02 -6.45 2.10
CA ASN A 97 -1.12 -5.50 2.77
C ASN A 97 -1.51 -4.03 2.55
N ALA A 98 -2.14 -3.70 1.42
CA ALA A 98 -2.64 -2.36 1.15
C ALA A 98 -3.91 -2.00 1.95
N PHE A 99 -4.66 -2.99 2.43
CA PHE A 99 -5.93 -2.80 3.13
C PHE A 99 -5.83 -1.93 4.39
N PRO A 100 -4.87 -2.13 5.32
CA PRO A 100 -4.71 -1.27 6.49
C PRO A 100 -4.42 0.18 6.13
N GLY A 101 -3.56 0.42 5.16
CA GLY A 101 -3.21 1.76 4.70
C GLY A 101 -4.41 2.53 4.17
N THR A 102 -5.25 1.87 3.35
CA THR A 102 -6.44 2.51 2.78
C THR A 102 -7.52 2.75 3.81
N LYS A 103 -7.76 1.79 4.70
CA LYS A 103 -8.84 1.85 5.68
C LYS A 103 -8.55 2.77 6.85
N TYR A 104 -7.34 2.70 7.40
CA TYR A 104 -6.94 3.43 8.60
C TYR A 104 -6.06 4.65 8.30
N GLY A 105 -5.61 4.84 7.07
CA GLY A 105 -4.72 5.93 6.68
C GLY A 105 -3.31 5.82 7.28
N ILE A 106 -2.89 4.62 7.63
CA ILE A 106 -1.59 4.36 8.24
C ILE A 106 -0.51 4.40 7.16
N PRO A 107 0.55 5.20 7.31
CA PRO A 107 1.66 5.20 6.38
C PRO A 107 2.47 3.90 6.48
N PHE A 108 3.07 3.51 5.38
CA PHE A 108 4.04 2.41 5.36
C PHE A 108 5.46 2.99 5.61
N PRO A 109 6.26 2.44 6.51
CA PRO A 109 6.17 1.26 7.37
C PRO A 109 5.80 1.63 8.83
N VAL A 110 4.64 1.23 9.30
CA VAL A 110 4.25 1.37 10.72
C VAL A 110 3.95 0.00 11.28
#